data_a9e418259fc7d43361a769ce564d1bc1
#
_entry.id   a9e418259fc7d43361a769ce564d1bc1
#
_cell.length_a   1.000
_cell.length_b   1.000
_cell.length_c   1.000
_cell.angle_alpha   90.00
_cell.angle_beta   90.00
_cell.angle_gamma   90.00
#
_symmetry.space_group_name_H-M   'P 1'
#
loop_
_entity.id
_entity.type
_entity.pdbx_description
1 polymer ?
#
loop_
_entity_poly.entity_id
_entity_poly.type
_entity_poly.pdbx_seq_one_letter_code
_entity_poly.pdbx_strand_id
1 'polypeptide(L)'
;MKHLWLILWIFVLMATAADAVPVIVVVRHAEKASAGGNDPELSVAGQKRADTLARILKDSQITAVFVTEFKRTQQTASPTARVAHVSPTVVPAADIPGLVAKLRALNGNALVVGHGNTIPDLMKALGIATSVTVPEDDYTEIFLVSLSDPSQLLRLHYPF
;
A
#
# COMPACT_ATOMS: atom_id res chain seq x y z
N MET A 1 28.83 63.54 13.98
CA MET A 1 28.12 62.70 13.05
C MET A 1 28.33 61.25 13.47
N LYS A 2 27.32 60.63 14.09
CA LYS A 2 27.43 59.25 14.64
C LYS A 2 26.71 58.34 13.66
N HIS A 3 27.45 57.46 12.96
CA HIS A 3 26.90 56.46 12.06
C HIS A 3 26.38 55.27 12.87
N LEU A 4 25.05 55.15 12.97
CA LEU A 4 24.35 54.02 13.59
C LEU A 4 24.25 52.89 12.55
N TRP A 5 25.05 51.84 12.70
CA TRP A 5 24.96 50.63 11.89
C TRP A 5 23.83 49.75 12.42
N LEU A 6 22.72 49.70 11.69
CA LEU A 6 21.63 48.78 11.94
C LEU A 6 22.03 47.41 11.36
N ILE A 7 22.43 46.46 12.21
CA ILE A 7 22.66 45.07 11.81
C ILE A 7 21.28 44.37 11.77
N LEU A 8 20.79 44.18 10.56
CA LEU A 8 19.53 43.42 10.32
C LEU A 8 19.85 41.92 10.39
N TRP A 9 19.49 41.26 11.49
CA TRP A 9 19.55 39.79 11.59
C TRP A 9 18.41 39.18 10.79
N ILE A 10 18.72 38.62 9.61
CA ILE A 10 17.79 37.80 8.86
C ILE A 10 17.75 36.41 9.50
N PHE A 11 16.73 36.13 10.29
CA PHE A 11 16.42 34.78 10.74
C PHE A 11 15.88 34.00 9.54
N VAL A 12 16.72 33.18 8.89
CA VAL A 12 16.29 32.20 7.94
C VAL A 12 15.64 31.06 8.72
N LEU A 13 14.31 31.04 8.75
CA LEU A 13 13.54 29.93 9.31
C LEU A 13 13.73 28.73 8.37
N MET A 14 14.67 27.84 8.67
CA MET A 14 14.78 26.54 8.02
C MET A 14 13.55 25.72 8.44
N ALA A 15 12.50 25.75 7.63
CA ALA A 15 11.41 24.78 7.75
C ALA A 15 11.99 23.39 7.46
N THR A 16 12.23 22.60 8.50
CA THR A 16 12.48 21.17 8.34
C THR A 16 11.20 20.57 7.78
N ALA A 17 11.20 20.17 6.50
CA ALA A 17 10.15 19.34 5.97
C ALA A 17 10.12 18.07 6.83
N ALA A 18 9.06 17.88 7.61
CA ALA A 18 8.85 16.61 8.28
C ALA A 18 8.69 15.57 7.18
N ASP A 19 9.57 14.58 7.13
CA ASP A 19 9.46 13.46 6.20
C ASP A 19 8.09 12.81 6.41
N ALA A 20 7.24 12.85 5.38
CA ALA A 20 5.92 12.26 5.45
C ALA A 20 6.07 10.75 5.63
N VAL A 21 5.46 10.21 6.68
CA VAL A 21 5.46 8.76 6.91
C VAL A 21 4.71 8.07 5.76
N PRO A 22 5.33 7.10 5.07
CA PRO A 22 4.68 6.40 3.97
C PRO A 22 3.38 5.73 4.39
N VAL A 23 2.39 5.77 3.51
CA VAL A 23 1.14 5.03 3.65
C VAL A 23 1.23 3.76 2.82
N ILE A 24 1.04 2.61 3.46
CA ILE A 24 0.97 1.32 2.81
C ILE A 24 -0.50 0.96 2.62
N VAL A 25 -0.92 0.87 1.36
CA VAL A 25 -2.26 0.39 0.99
C VAL A 25 -2.20 -1.12 0.85
N VAL A 26 -2.92 -1.84 1.68
CA VAL A 26 -2.97 -3.31 1.64
C VAL A 26 -4.36 -3.76 1.24
N VAL A 27 -4.45 -4.61 0.21
CA VAL A 27 -5.71 -5.18 -0.25
C VAL A 27 -5.55 -6.69 -0.48
N ARG A 28 -6.64 -7.43 -0.34
CA ARG A 28 -6.74 -8.78 -0.86
C ARG A 28 -6.82 -8.75 -2.39
N HIS A 29 -6.28 -9.78 -3.07
CA HIS A 29 -6.53 -9.95 -4.51
C HIS A 29 -8.04 -9.93 -4.80
N ALA A 30 -8.42 -9.44 -5.96
CA ALA A 30 -9.82 -9.38 -6.41
C ALA A 30 -10.38 -10.78 -6.74
N GLU A 31 -11.65 -10.85 -7.13
CA GLU A 31 -12.38 -12.09 -7.38
C GLU A 31 -11.68 -12.93 -8.45
N LYS A 32 -11.41 -14.18 -8.10
CA LYS A 32 -10.81 -15.16 -8.99
C LYS A 32 -11.84 -15.85 -9.87
N ALA A 33 -11.44 -16.27 -11.06
CA ALA A 33 -12.25 -17.13 -11.91
C ALA A 33 -12.43 -18.52 -11.25
N SER A 34 -13.54 -19.20 -11.57
CA SER A 34 -13.80 -20.56 -11.11
C SER A 34 -12.94 -21.61 -11.81
N ALA A 35 -12.45 -21.30 -13.03
CA ALA A 35 -11.52 -22.13 -13.77
C ALA A 35 -10.06 -21.69 -13.53
N GLY A 36 -9.08 -22.57 -13.73
CA GLY A 36 -7.64 -22.24 -13.63
C GLY A 36 -6.87 -22.96 -12.52
N GLY A 37 -7.48 -23.95 -11.87
CA GLY A 37 -6.79 -24.79 -10.86
C GLY A 37 -6.30 -24.02 -9.66
N ASN A 38 -5.04 -24.23 -9.29
CA ASN A 38 -4.45 -23.62 -8.09
C ASN A 38 -4.04 -22.15 -8.28
N ASP A 39 -3.90 -21.68 -9.52
CA ASP A 39 -3.51 -20.29 -9.83
C ASP A 39 -4.46 -19.67 -10.88
N PRO A 40 -5.75 -19.51 -10.53
CA PRO A 40 -6.72 -18.90 -11.42
C PRO A 40 -6.42 -17.43 -11.66
N GLU A 41 -6.80 -16.96 -12.83
CA GLU A 41 -6.85 -15.55 -13.18
C GLU A 41 -8.01 -14.85 -12.46
N LEU A 42 -8.08 -13.52 -12.56
CA LEU A 42 -9.24 -12.79 -12.10
C LEU A 42 -10.47 -13.10 -12.96
N SER A 43 -11.63 -13.14 -12.33
CA SER A 43 -12.92 -13.11 -13.01
C SER A 43 -13.15 -11.74 -13.66
N VAL A 44 -14.20 -11.63 -14.47
CA VAL A 44 -14.65 -10.32 -15.02
C VAL A 44 -14.96 -9.32 -13.89
N ALA A 45 -15.56 -9.79 -12.80
CA ALA A 45 -15.82 -8.99 -11.61
C ALA A 45 -14.49 -8.52 -10.97
N GLY A 46 -13.54 -9.44 -10.80
CA GLY A 46 -12.22 -9.12 -10.26
C GLY A 46 -11.44 -8.12 -11.10
N GLN A 47 -11.53 -8.19 -12.42
CA GLN A 47 -10.92 -7.21 -13.31
C GLN A 47 -11.51 -5.81 -13.11
N LYS A 48 -12.86 -5.70 -13.04
CA LYS A 48 -13.55 -4.43 -12.75
C LYS A 48 -13.15 -3.87 -11.38
N ARG A 49 -13.00 -4.73 -10.36
CA ARG A 49 -12.53 -4.32 -9.03
C ARG A 49 -11.09 -3.80 -9.07
N ALA A 50 -10.20 -4.46 -9.80
CA ALA A 50 -8.83 -3.99 -10.00
C ALA A 50 -8.78 -2.60 -10.69
N ASP A 51 -9.62 -2.37 -11.69
CA ASP A 51 -9.73 -1.07 -12.35
C ASP A 51 -10.32 0.00 -11.41
N THR A 52 -11.26 -0.39 -10.54
CA THR A 52 -11.81 0.52 -9.52
C THR A 52 -10.75 0.89 -8.49
N LEU A 53 -9.95 -0.06 -8.02
CA LEU A 53 -8.82 0.20 -7.13
C LEU A 53 -7.85 1.21 -7.76
N ALA A 54 -7.50 1.04 -9.02
CA ALA A 54 -6.61 1.98 -9.73
C ALA A 54 -7.19 3.40 -9.80
N ARG A 55 -8.51 3.54 -9.98
CA ARG A 55 -9.17 4.87 -9.95
C ARG A 55 -9.14 5.51 -8.57
N ILE A 56 -9.34 4.71 -7.51
CA ILE A 56 -9.26 5.19 -6.12
C ILE A 56 -7.85 5.67 -5.81
N LEU A 57 -6.83 4.95 -6.27
CA LEU A 57 -5.43 5.20 -5.94
C LEU A 57 -4.70 6.12 -6.93
N LYS A 58 -5.36 6.67 -7.96
CA LYS A 58 -4.71 7.44 -9.03
C LYS A 58 -3.89 8.63 -8.52
N ASP A 59 -4.34 9.29 -7.45
CA ASP A 59 -3.70 10.47 -6.87
C ASP A 59 -2.93 10.16 -5.57
N SER A 60 -2.80 8.86 -5.23
CA SER A 60 -2.16 8.41 -3.97
C SER A 60 -0.63 8.36 -4.02
N GLN A 61 -0.02 8.82 -5.11
CA GLN A 61 1.45 8.87 -5.29
C GLN A 61 2.11 7.53 -4.94
N ILE A 62 1.57 6.43 -5.46
CA ILE A 62 2.17 5.10 -5.27
C ILE A 62 3.53 5.04 -5.96
N THR A 63 4.57 4.75 -5.19
CA THR A 63 5.97 4.62 -5.67
C THR A 63 6.49 3.19 -5.66
N ALA A 64 5.77 2.27 -5.01
CA ALA A 64 6.11 0.85 -4.97
C ALA A 64 4.84 -0.01 -5.00
N VAL A 65 4.92 -1.15 -5.67
CA VAL A 65 3.83 -2.14 -5.75
C VAL A 65 4.40 -3.51 -5.44
N PHE A 66 3.83 -4.20 -4.46
CA PHE A 66 4.21 -5.54 -4.05
C PHE A 66 3.07 -6.52 -4.31
N VAL A 67 3.40 -7.63 -4.93
CA VAL A 67 2.48 -8.71 -5.28
C VAL A 67 3.09 -10.05 -4.91
N THR A 68 2.28 -11.10 -4.87
CA THR A 68 2.82 -12.46 -4.70
C THR A 68 3.07 -13.14 -6.06
N GLU A 69 3.59 -14.34 -6.02
CA GLU A 69 3.81 -15.19 -7.20
C GLU A 69 2.54 -15.56 -7.97
N PHE A 70 1.35 -15.39 -7.35
CA PHE A 70 0.07 -15.78 -7.94
C PHE A 70 -0.48 -14.75 -8.92
N LYS A 71 -1.01 -15.22 -10.06
CA LYS A 71 -1.61 -14.37 -11.11
C LYS A 71 -2.65 -13.40 -10.57
N ARG A 72 -3.54 -13.86 -9.68
CA ARG A 72 -4.62 -13.03 -9.12
C ARG A 72 -4.12 -11.78 -8.39
N THR A 73 -2.99 -11.85 -7.70
CA THR A 73 -2.40 -10.67 -7.04
C THR A 73 -1.77 -9.72 -8.05
N GLN A 74 -1.06 -10.27 -9.03
CA GLN A 74 -0.42 -9.51 -10.10
C GLN A 74 -1.46 -8.79 -10.96
N GLN A 75 -2.53 -9.48 -11.34
CA GLN A 75 -3.62 -8.90 -12.13
C GLN A 75 -4.40 -7.84 -11.34
N THR A 76 -4.61 -8.03 -10.03
CA THR A 76 -5.25 -7.01 -9.18
C THR A 76 -4.41 -5.72 -9.11
N ALA A 77 -3.10 -5.84 -9.01
CA ALA A 77 -2.19 -4.69 -8.92
C ALA A 77 -1.96 -4.00 -10.28
N SER A 78 -2.05 -4.73 -11.39
CA SER A 78 -1.65 -4.29 -12.73
C SER A 78 -2.23 -2.94 -13.17
N PRO A 79 -3.54 -2.64 -13.01
CA PRO A 79 -4.07 -1.33 -13.40
C PRO A 79 -3.46 -0.19 -12.57
N THR A 80 -3.31 -0.35 -11.25
CA THR A 80 -2.67 0.65 -10.38
C THR A 80 -1.20 0.85 -10.75
N ALA A 81 -0.46 -0.24 -10.96
CA ALA A 81 0.95 -0.19 -11.34
C ALA A 81 1.17 0.58 -12.67
N ARG A 82 0.27 0.39 -13.65
CA ARG A 82 0.31 1.14 -14.92
C ARG A 82 0.07 2.63 -14.71
N VAL A 83 -0.94 3.00 -13.93
CA VAL A 83 -1.25 4.42 -13.65
C VAL A 83 -0.13 5.10 -12.88
N ALA A 84 0.48 4.39 -11.94
CA ALA A 84 1.60 4.89 -11.14
C ALA A 84 2.96 4.84 -11.88
N HIS A 85 3.04 4.22 -13.06
CA HIS A 85 4.29 3.96 -13.80
C HIS A 85 5.34 3.18 -12.98
N VAL A 86 4.88 2.22 -12.17
CA VAL A 86 5.71 1.40 -11.27
C VAL A 86 5.67 -0.06 -11.71
N SER A 87 6.82 -0.71 -11.76
CA SER A 87 6.90 -2.16 -11.99
C SER A 87 6.63 -2.91 -10.68
N PRO A 88 5.68 -3.86 -10.64
CA PRO A 88 5.42 -4.65 -9.44
C PRO A 88 6.63 -5.51 -9.04
N THR A 89 6.92 -5.55 -7.75
CA THR A 89 7.91 -6.46 -7.14
C THR A 89 7.19 -7.69 -6.63
N VAL A 90 7.61 -8.87 -7.09
CA VAL A 90 7.09 -10.14 -6.59
C VAL A 90 7.81 -10.50 -5.29
N VAL A 91 7.04 -10.74 -4.24
CA VAL A 91 7.50 -11.28 -2.96
C VAL A 91 6.68 -12.54 -2.68
N PRO A 92 7.31 -13.70 -2.43
CA PRO A 92 6.56 -14.94 -2.16
C PRO A 92 5.54 -14.75 -1.05
N ALA A 93 4.34 -15.32 -1.20
CA ALA A 93 3.25 -15.17 -0.23
C ALA A 93 3.63 -15.62 1.18
N ALA A 94 4.57 -16.56 1.30
CA ALA A 94 5.09 -17.07 2.58
C ALA A 94 6.19 -16.17 3.19
N ASP A 95 6.77 -15.22 2.43
CA ASP A 95 7.87 -14.37 2.89
C ASP A 95 7.38 -13.05 3.50
N ILE A 96 6.56 -13.15 4.54
CA ILE A 96 6.11 -11.96 5.31
C ILE A 96 7.29 -11.15 5.88
N PRO A 97 8.35 -11.76 6.47
CA PRO A 97 9.48 -10.99 6.97
C PRO A 97 10.20 -10.18 5.87
N GLY A 98 10.41 -10.78 4.69
CA GLY A 98 11.03 -10.09 3.56
C GLY A 98 10.18 -8.95 3.03
N LEU A 99 8.85 -9.10 2.99
CA LEU A 99 7.93 -8.02 2.65
C LEU A 99 8.00 -6.89 3.66
N VAL A 100 7.93 -7.18 4.97
CA VAL A 100 8.02 -6.18 6.04
C VAL A 100 9.33 -5.38 5.98
N ALA A 101 10.45 -6.05 5.75
CA ALA A 101 11.75 -5.38 5.61
C ALA A 101 11.73 -4.38 4.43
N LYS A 102 11.15 -4.77 3.28
CA LYS A 102 11.00 -3.89 2.12
C LYS A 102 10.09 -2.69 2.42
N LEU A 103 8.94 -2.92 3.08
CA LEU A 103 7.99 -1.86 3.43
C LEU A 103 8.58 -0.83 4.39
N ARG A 104 9.36 -1.28 5.39
CA ARG A 104 10.03 -0.38 6.35
C ARG A 104 11.17 0.44 5.74
N ALA A 105 11.70 0.02 4.60
CA ALA A 105 12.75 0.74 3.87
C ALA A 105 12.20 1.77 2.86
N LEU A 106 10.87 1.90 2.72
CA LEU A 106 10.27 2.83 1.77
C LEU A 106 10.28 4.27 2.26
N ASN A 107 10.45 5.19 1.31
CA ASN A 107 10.29 6.63 1.51
C ASN A 107 9.02 7.20 0.85
N GLY A 108 8.17 6.34 0.26
CA GLY A 108 6.94 6.76 -0.42
C GLY A 108 5.84 5.72 -0.28
N ASN A 109 4.64 6.06 -0.72
CA ASN A 109 3.46 5.22 -0.57
C ASN A 109 3.56 3.94 -1.41
N ALA A 110 3.00 2.86 -0.91
CA ALA A 110 3.02 1.56 -1.58
C ALA A 110 1.65 0.90 -1.64
N LEU A 111 1.45 0.08 -2.69
CA LEU A 111 0.36 -0.88 -2.77
C LEU A 111 0.91 -2.29 -2.50
N VAL A 112 0.26 -3.02 -1.61
CA VAL A 112 0.47 -4.45 -1.36
C VAL A 112 -0.79 -5.21 -1.71
N VAL A 113 -0.68 -6.17 -2.61
CA VAL A 113 -1.79 -7.08 -2.93
C VAL A 113 -1.45 -8.48 -2.41
N GLY A 114 -2.18 -8.91 -1.38
CA GLY A 114 -1.99 -10.18 -0.69
C GLY A 114 -3.20 -11.10 -0.75
N HIS A 115 -3.31 -11.97 0.24
CA HIS A 115 -4.37 -12.97 0.36
C HIS A 115 -5.07 -12.86 1.70
N GLY A 116 -6.32 -13.38 1.80
CA GLY A 116 -7.10 -13.32 3.03
C GLY A 116 -6.39 -13.92 4.25
N ASN A 117 -5.59 -14.96 4.04
CA ASN A 117 -4.83 -15.63 5.10
C ASN A 117 -3.49 -14.96 5.42
N THR A 118 -2.88 -14.21 4.49
CA THR A 118 -1.55 -13.57 4.72
C THR A 118 -1.66 -12.13 5.22
N ILE A 119 -2.76 -11.44 4.95
CA ILE A 119 -2.97 -10.05 5.41
C ILE A 119 -2.98 -9.96 6.94
N PRO A 120 -3.67 -10.82 7.70
CA PRO A 120 -3.61 -10.79 9.16
C PRO A 120 -2.18 -10.91 9.72
N ASP A 121 -1.38 -11.83 9.16
CA ASP A 121 0.01 -12.03 9.57
C ASP A 121 0.87 -10.81 9.22
N LEU A 122 0.67 -10.22 8.04
CA LEU A 122 1.34 -8.99 7.64
C LEU A 122 1.02 -7.84 8.61
N MET A 123 -0.26 -7.63 8.96
CA MET A 123 -0.68 -6.58 9.89
C MET A 123 -0.03 -6.75 11.27
N LYS A 124 0.00 -7.97 11.78
CA LYS A 124 0.69 -8.29 13.04
C LYS A 124 2.19 -8.00 12.95
N ALA A 125 2.84 -8.39 11.86
CA ALA A 125 4.28 -8.16 11.66
C ALA A 125 4.63 -6.67 11.46
N LEU A 126 3.69 -5.85 10.96
CA LEU A 126 3.83 -4.39 10.88
C LEU A 126 3.60 -3.69 12.23
N GLY A 127 3.19 -4.41 13.27
CA GLY A 127 2.97 -3.85 14.61
C GLY A 127 1.56 -3.27 14.80
N ILE A 128 0.58 -3.67 13.98
CA ILE A 128 -0.81 -3.27 14.18
C ILE A 128 -1.38 -4.02 15.39
N ALA A 129 -1.79 -3.27 16.41
CA ALA A 129 -2.31 -3.83 17.66
C ALA A 129 -3.72 -4.44 17.51
N THR A 130 -4.52 -3.89 16.58
CA THR A 130 -5.88 -4.39 16.31
C THR A 130 -5.81 -5.68 15.50
N SER A 131 -6.52 -6.72 15.96
CA SER A 131 -6.65 -7.95 15.18
C SER A 131 -7.39 -7.69 13.86
N VAL A 132 -6.80 -8.15 12.76
CA VAL A 132 -7.39 -8.07 11.44
C VAL A 132 -7.82 -9.46 10.97
N THR A 133 -9.03 -9.55 10.46
CA THR A 133 -9.55 -10.75 9.78
C THR A 133 -10.07 -10.32 8.42
N VAL A 134 -9.87 -11.15 7.41
CA VAL A 134 -10.34 -10.91 6.04
C VAL A 134 -11.24 -12.09 5.65
N PRO A 135 -12.58 -11.92 5.60
CA PRO A 135 -13.51 -12.98 5.20
C PRO A 135 -13.21 -13.50 3.78
N GLU A 136 -13.50 -14.79 3.54
CA GLU A 136 -13.18 -15.41 2.24
C GLU A 136 -13.99 -14.84 1.08
N ASP A 137 -15.17 -14.32 1.33
CA ASP A 137 -16.10 -13.73 0.38
C ASP A 137 -16.05 -12.22 0.31
N ASP A 138 -15.24 -11.55 1.16
CA ASP A 138 -15.06 -10.11 1.14
C ASP A 138 -13.82 -9.70 0.35
N TYR A 139 -14.05 -8.96 -0.72
CA TYR A 139 -13.04 -8.34 -1.59
C TYR A 139 -13.08 -6.82 -1.54
N THR A 140 -13.86 -6.24 -0.61
CA THR A 140 -14.11 -4.79 -0.57
C THR A 140 -13.12 -4.01 0.29
N GLU A 141 -12.32 -4.69 1.10
CA GLU A 141 -11.50 -4.07 2.11
C GLU A 141 -10.23 -3.41 1.57
N ILE A 142 -9.99 -2.19 2.01
CA ILE A 142 -8.72 -1.46 1.85
C ILE A 142 -8.19 -1.16 3.24
N PHE A 143 -6.99 -1.60 3.52
CA PHE A 143 -6.26 -1.29 4.75
C PHE A 143 -5.20 -0.22 4.44
N LEU A 144 -5.29 0.93 5.08
CA LEU A 144 -4.27 1.97 5.03
C LEU A 144 -3.43 1.88 6.30
N VAL A 145 -2.16 1.54 6.15
CA VAL A 145 -1.21 1.37 7.25
C VAL A 145 -0.18 2.48 7.21
N SER A 146 -0.06 3.23 8.30
CA SER A 146 1.05 4.14 8.53
C SER A 146 2.06 3.46 9.46
N LEU A 147 3.34 3.44 9.06
CA LEU A 147 4.44 2.84 9.84
C LEU A 147 5.02 3.81 10.87
N SER A 148 4.19 4.73 11.38
CA SER A 148 4.55 5.58 12.52
C SER A 148 4.82 4.73 13.78
N ASP A 149 5.31 5.35 14.84
CA ASP A 149 5.46 4.70 16.13
C ASP A 149 4.44 5.33 17.13
N PRO A 150 3.40 4.59 17.55
CA PRO A 150 2.98 3.26 17.10
C PRO A 150 2.40 3.24 15.68
N SER A 151 2.48 2.08 15.00
CA SER A 151 1.84 1.89 13.68
C SER A 151 0.33 2.03 13.75
N GLN A 152 -0.26 2.67 12.73
CA GLN A 152 -1.69 2.98 12.71
C GLN A 152 -2.38 2.29 11.53
N LEU A 153 -3.64 1.93 11.70
CA LEU A 153 -4.48 1.28 10.71
C LEU A 153 -5.79 2.05 10.53
N LEU A 154 -6.11 2.39 9.28
CA LEU A 154 -7.45 2.79 8.87
C LEU A 154 -8.01 1.73 7.90
N ARG A 155 -9.21 1.23 8.18
CA ARG A 155 -9.92 0.27 7.34
C ARG A 155 -11.04 0.95 6.58
N LEU A 156 -11.05 0.78 5.27
CA LEU A 156 -12.06 1.31 4.37
C LEU A 156 -12.67 0.17 3.56
N HIS A 157 -13.82 0.43 2.98
CA HIS A 157 -14.48 -0.47 2.03
C HIS A 157 -14.76 0.25 0.73
N TYR A 158 -14.47 -0.40 -0.40
CA TYR A 158 -14.79 0.15 -1.71
C TYR A 158 -15.80 -0.74 -2.43
N PRO A 159 -16.91 -0.18 -2.90
CA PRO A 159 -17.90 -0.91 -3.66
C PRO A 159 -17.39 -1.22 -5.08
N PHE A 160 -18.18 -2.01 -5.79
CA PHE A 160 -18.02 -2.18 -7.25
C PHE A 160 -18.19 -0.85 -7.96
#